data_44ee02fc5b8b60ba466a6cb85d0029de
#
_entry.id   44ee02fc5b8b60ba466a6cb85d0029de
#
_cell.length_a   1.000
_cell.length_b   1.000
_cell.length_c   1.000
_cell.angle_alpha   90.00
_cell.angle_beta   90.00
_cell.angle_gamma   90.00
#
_symmetry.space_group_name_H-M   'P 1'
#
loop_
_entity.id
_entity.type
_entity.pdbx_description
1 polymer ?
#
loop_
_entity_poly.entity_id
_entity_poly.type
_entity_poly.pdbx_seq_one_letter_code
_entity_poly.pdbx_strand_id
1 'polypeptide(L)'
;MRFLTFIIFSFIFFSIIHSQDSKKISEKYFPDFDIEVPTPAFNKKKGFTKYSEMMNFLNELCEKYPNKVSYKYIGKSQKDKQIPIVYLGENKVDNFKVCFMGGLHGNEPASTESLLLLIHNLLEVDSLKDLTSKLNIAIIPMANIDGYEKQSRYASNGQDLNRDHTKLTNQETIAIKQSISDFSPDLMVDFHEYKPYRVDFVNFGEYGTTSMYDCMFLYSGNLNVCPRIKSIVENTYLPPAKLKLDNKGLRYHNYLSSKHKNNKIYFNLGSVSPRSSATSFALGNSISMLMEIRGVGLNRTSFKRRIYTSYLLAYSFLNTSVGNSNHIKSTLEDCNKFPEEITIKYKKEKSNYNLDM
;
A
#
# COMPACT_ATOMS: atom_id res chain seq x y z
N MET A 1 -6.08 28.28 41.11
CA MET A 1 -6.78 27.09 40.58
C MET A 1 -7.74 27.41 39.43
N ARG A 2 -8.59 28.41 39.45
CA ARG A 2 -9.52 28.74 38.37
C ARG A 2 -8.86 29.14 37.02
N PHE A 3 -7.71 29.76 37.03
CA PHE A 3 -7.01 30.20 35.82
C PHE A 3 -6.35 29.05 35.07
N LEU A 4 -5.86 28.03 35.77
CA LEU A 4 -5.23 26.84 35.17
C LEU A 4 -6.26 25.97 34.48
N THR A 5 -7.47 25.87 35.03
CA THR A 5 -8.59 25.11 34.44
C THR A 5 -9.08 25.72 33.13
N PHE A 6 -9.06 27.06 33.02
CA PHE A 6 -9.46 27.76 31.80
C PHE A 6 -8.46 27.56 30.65
N ILE A 7 -7.17 27.52 30.93
CA ILE A 7 -6.12 27.27 29.94
C ILE A 7 -6.21 25.83 29.42
N ILE A 8 -6.45 24.85 30.29
CA ILE A 8 -6.59 23.43 29.88
C ILE A 8 -7.85 23.26 29.02
N PHE A 9 -8.97 23.92 29.35
CA PHE A 9 -10.19 23.87 28.56
C PHE A 9 -10.02 24.55 27.19
N SER A 10 -9.28 25.65 27.10
CA SER A 10 -8.96 26.31 25.82
C SER A 10 -8.08 25.44 24.94
N PHE A 11 -7.09 24.73 25.49
CA PHE A 11 -6.25 23.80 24.72
C PHE A 11 -7.00 22.58 24.19
N ILE A 12 -7.93 22.04 24.97
CA ILE A 12 -8.79 20.92 24.55
C ILE A 12 -9.75 21.37 23.44
N PHE A 13 -10.28 22.59 23.52
CA PHE A 13 -11.16 23.16 22.50
C PHE A 13 -10.43 23.40 21.17
N PHE A 14 -9.19 23.90 21.21
CA PHE A 14 -8.38 24.09 20.00
C PHE A 14 -8.03 22.75 19.31
N SER A 15 -7.74 21.69 20.07
CA SER A 15 -7.48 20.36 19.51
C SER A 15 -8.71 19.74 18.80
N ILE A 16 -9.91 20.00 19.31
CA ILE A 16 -11.16 19.51 18.75
C ILE A 16 -11.53 20.24 17.44
N ILE A 17 -11.26 21.55 17.37
CA ILE A 17 -11.56 22.35 16.18
C ILE A 17 -10.68 21.92 15.00
N HIS A 18 -9.40 21.66 15.20
CA HIS A 18 -8.51 21.18 14.14
C HIS A 18 -8.89 19.79 13.59
N SER A 19 -9.41 18.92 14.45
CA SER A 19 -9.89 17.59 14.03
C SER A 19 -11.18 17.67 13.19
N GLN A 20 -12.07 18.59 13.51
CA GLN A 20 -13.32 18.78 12.76
C GLN A 20 -13.11 19.35 11.36
N ASP A 21 -12.17 20.28 11.19
CA ASP A 21 -11.94 20.90 9.90
C ASP A 21 -11.30 19.95 8.89
N SER A 22 -10.37 19.10 9.31
CA SER A 22 -9.78 18.07 8.44
C SER A 22 -10.81 17.04 7.96
N LYS A 23 -11.79 16.70 8.82
CA LYS A 23 -12.90 15.82 8.47
C LYS A 23 -13.83 16.46 7.45
N LYS A 24 -14.29 17.70 7.69
CA LYS A 24 -15.16 18.45 6.77
C LYS A 24 -14.52 18.65 5.40
N ILE A 25 -13.22 18.99 5.33
CA ILE A 25 -12.47 19.10 4.09
C ILE A 25 -12.44 17.75 3.36
N SER A 26 -12.17 16.66 4.08
CA SER A 26 -12.14 15.34 3.48
C SER A 26 -13.52 14.89 2.98
N GLU A 27 -14.58 15.10 3.74
CA GLU A 27 -15.95 14.78 3.31
C GLU A 27 -16.38 15.57 2.07
N LYS A 28 -16.01 16.86 2.00
CA LYS A 28 -16.35 17.73 0.87
C LYS A 28 -15.61 17.39 -0.42
N TYR A 29 -14.31 17.17 -0.35
CA TYR A 29 -13.45 17.03 -1.53
C TYR A 29 -13.08 15.59 -1.88
N PHE A 30 -13.36 14.65 -0.97
CA PHE A 30 -13.09 13.22 -1.09
C PHE A 30 -14.29 12.41 -0.58
N PRO A 31 -15.51 12.66 -1.11
CA PRO A 31 -16.68 11.89 -0.69
C PRO A 31 -16.49 10.41 -0.97
N ASP A 32 -17.10 9.58 -0.15
CA ASP A 32 -17.14 8.14 -0.36
C ASP A 32 -17.88 7.79 -1.66
N PHE A 33 -17.49 6.68 -2.27
CA PHE A 33 -18.26 6.07 -3.34
C PHE A 33 -19.42 5.26 -2.77
N ASP A 34 -20.51 5.20 -3.52
CA ASP A 34 -21.61 4.29 -3.23
C ASP A 34 -21.26 2.89 -3.75
N ILE A 35 -20.53 2.16 -2.93
CA ILE A 35 -20.09 0.79 -3.19
C ILE A 35 -20.39 -0.09 -1.98
N GLU A 36 -20.63 -1.36 -2.24
CA GLU A 36 -20.64 -2.38 -1.22
C GLU A 36 -19.22 -2.85 -0.92
N VAL A 37 -18.89 -3.00 0.37
CA VAL A 37 -17.60 -3.51 0.83
C VAL A 37 -17.88 -4.61 1.84
N PRO A 38 -17.98 -5.88 1.40
CA PRO A 38 -18.34 -7.02 2.23
C PRO A 38 -17.14 -7.50 3.07
N THR A 39 -16.53 -6.60 3.85
CA THR A 39 -15.44 -6.93 4.77
C THR A 39 -15.86 -6.70 6.22
N PRO A 40 -15.22 -7.36 7.19
CA PRO A 40 -15.66 -7.30 8.60
C PRO A 40 -15.72 -5.89 9.19
N ALA A 41 -14.92 -4.93 8.70
CA ALA A 41 -15.01 -3.54 9.16
C ALA A 41 -16.37 -2.90 8.88
N PHE A 42 -17.09 -3.33 7.84
CA PHE A 42 -18.38 -2.75 7.46
C PHE A 42 -19.57 -3.40 8.16
N ASN A 43 -19.36 -4.51 8.87
CA ASN A 43 -20.35 -5.10 9.77
C ASN A 43 -20.48 -4.33 11.10
N LYS A 44 -19.69 -3.26 11.29
CA LYS A 44 -19.66 -2.46 12.52
C LYS A 44 -19.53 -0.96 12.23
N LYS A 45 -20.04 -0.14 13.15
CA LYS A 45 -20.07 1.33 13.00
C LYS A 45 -18.71 1.99 13.24
N LYS A 46 -17.79 1.37 13.99
CA LYS A 46 -16.51 1.95 14.42
C LYS A 46 -15.38 0.94 14.31
N GLY A 47 -14.14 1.43 14.16
CA GLY A 47 -12.94 0.62 14.07
C GLY A 47 -12.75 -0.01 12.70
N PHE A 48 -11.81 -0.92 12.60
CA PHE A 48 -11.39 -1.64 11.39
C PHE A 48 -11.41 -3.13 11.65
N THR A 49 -11.26 -3.96 10.64
CA THR A 49 -11.22 -5.42 10.76
C THR A 49 -10.13 -5.84 11.75
N LYS A 50 -10.49 -6.54 12.82
CA LYS A 50 -9.52 -7.13 13.76
C LYS A 50 -8.89 -8.38 13.14
N TYR A 51 -7.75 -8.80 13.67
CA TYR A 51 -7.08 -10.03 13.23
C TYR A 51 -8.01 -11.25 13.26
N SER A 52 -8.73 -11.47 14.37
CA SER A 52 -9.66 -12.59 14.48
C SER A 52 -10.82 -12.52 13.48
N GLU A 53 -11.33 -11.31 13.22
CA GLU A 53 -12.40 -11.10 12.23
C GLU A 53 -11.89 -11.37 10.80
N MET A 54 -10.65 -10.98 10.50
CA MET A 54 -9.99 -11.30 9.22
C MET A 54 -9.83 -12.81 9.06
N MET A 55 -9.36 -13.50 10.10
CA MET A 55 -9.17 -14.96 10.01
C MET A 55 -10.49 -15.70 9.85
N ASN A 56 -11.56 -15.29 10.54
CA ASN A 56 -12.89 -15.85 10.33
C ASN A 56 -13.38 -15.63 8.90
N PHE A 57 -13.24 -14.42 8.38
CA PHE A 57 -13.59 -14.09 7.00
C PHE A 57 -12.83 -14.93 5.97
N LEU A 58 -11.53 -15.15 6.18
CA LEU A 58 -10.72 -16.01 5.31
C LEU A 58 -11.12 -17.48 5.42
N ASN A 59 -11.44 -17.98 6.62
CA ASN A 59 -11.93 -19.33 6.83
C ASN A 59 -13.25 -19.58 6.09
N GLU A 60 -14.23 -18.67 6.24
CA GLU A 60 -15.52 -18.75 5.54
C GLU A 60 -15.33 -18.80 4.01
N LEU A 61 -14.42 -18.00 3.47
CA LEU A 61 -14.12 -18.05 2.02
C LEU A 61 -13.44 -19.37 1.61
N CYS A 62 -12.51 -19.88 2.42
CA CYS A 62 -11.85 -21.17 2.14
C CYS A 62 -12.83 -22.34 2.23
N GLU A 63 -13.76 -22.33 3.17
CA GLU A 63 -14.82 -23.35 3.28
C GLU A 63 -15.78 -23.29 2.10
N LYS A 64 -16.16 -22.08 1.68
CA LYS A 64 -17.08 -21.87 0.53
C LYS A 64 -16.42 -22.19 -0.82
N TYR A 65 -15.12 -21.96 -0.96
CA TYR A 65 -14.37 -22.11 -2.21
C TYR A 65 -13.10 -22.97 -2.07
N PRO A 66 -13.18 -24.22 -1.58
CA PRO A 66 -12.02 -25.02 -1.15
C PRO A 66 -10.99 -25.29 -2.26
N ASN A 67 -11.40 -25.24 -3.54
CA ASN A 67 -10.52 -25.46 -4.70
C ASN A 67 -10.04 -24.16 -5.36
N LYS A 68 -10.40 -22.98 -4.85
CA LYS A 68 -10.10 -21.69 -5.48
C LYS A 68 -9.27 -20.77 -4.61
N VAL A 69 -9.38 -20.92 -3.31
CA VAL A 69 -8.65 -20.12 -2.34
C VAL A 69 -8.14 -21.01 -1.20
N SER A 70 -6.94 -20.73 -0.76
CA SER A 70 -6.33 -21.32 0.43
C SER A 70 -5.44 -20.29 1.10
N TYR A 71 -5.11 -20.52 2.35
CA TYR A 71 -4.06 -19.74 3.02
C TYR A 71 -3.11 -20.63 3.80
N LYS A 72 -1.91 -20.14 4.04
CA LYS A 72 -0.96 -20.72 4.99
C LYS A 72 -0.39 -19.62 5.88
N TYR A 73 0.20 -20.02 6.98
CA TYR A 73 0.94 -19.12 7.86
C TYR A 73 2.41 -19.08 7.44
N ILE A 74 2.95 -17.88 7.24
CA ILE A 74 4.33 -17.66 6.80
C ILE A 74 5.30 -17.41 7.95
N GLY A 75 4.78 -17.13 9.13
CA GLY A 75 5.53 -16.84 10.35
C GLY A 75 4.63 -16.26 11.42
N LYS A 76 5.24 -15.68 12.45
CA LYS A 76 4.54 -15.08 13.58
C LYS A 76 4.94 -13.61 13.75
N SER A 77 4.01 -12.81 14.30
CA SER A 77 4.32 -11.49 14.82
C SER A 77 5.06 -11.60 16.15
N GLN A 78 5.64 -10.50 16.64
CA GLN A 78 6.34 -10.47 17.96
C GLN A 78 5.43 -10.84 19.13
N LYS A 79 4.11 -10.81 18.96
CA LYS A 79 3.12 -11.29 19.94
C LYS A 79 2.52 -12.65 19.55
N ASP A 80 3.28 -13.47 18.85
CA ASP A 80 2.94 -14.86 18.48
C ASP A 80 1.70 -15.02 17.61
N LYS A 81 1.20 -13.96 16.96
CA LYS A 81 0.09 -14.07 16.01
C LYS A 81 0.59 -14.56 14.66
N GLN A 82 -0.10 -15.54 14.10
CA GLN A 82 0.24 -16.15 12.82
C GLN A 82 -0.04 -15.18 11.65
N ILE A 83 0.93 -14.96 10.78
CA ILE A 83 0.81 -14.09 9.60
C ILE A 83 0.29 -14.92 8.43
N PRO A 84 -0.94 -14.67 7.92
CA PRO A 84 -1.47 -15.41 6.80
C PRO A 84 -1.00 -14.84 5.46
N ILE A 85 -0.73 -15.73 4.51
CA ILE A 85 -0.69 -15.45 3.08
C ILE A 85 -1.78 -16.25 2.37
N VAL A 86 -2.61 -15.58 1.59
CA VAL A 86 -3.73 -16.17 0.86
C VAL A 86 -3.30 -16.42 -0.57
N TYR A 87 -3.63 -17.61 -1.10
CA TYR A 87 -3.38 -17.99 -2.48
C TYR A 87 -4.69 -18.15 -3.22
N LEU A 88 -4.75 -17.57 -4.42
CA LEU A 88 -5.86 -17.72 -5.36
C LEU A 88 -5.29 -18.11 -6.73
N GLY A 89 -6.05 -18.95 -7.43
CA GLY A 89 -5.67 -19.46 -8.74
C GLY A 89 -5.36 -20.97 -8.73
N GLU A 90 -5.12 -21.50 -9.90
CA GLU A 90 -4.89 -22.94 -10.10
C GLU A 90 -3.44 -23.37 -9.83
N ASN A 91 -2.60 -22.45 -9.39
CA ASN A 91 -1.18 -22.64 -9.09
C ASN A 91 -0.38 -23.33 -10.22
N LYS A 92 -0.70 -23.00 -11.47
CA LYS A 92 0.01 -23.50 -12.64
C LYS A 92 1.43 -22.93 -12.72
N VAL A 93 2.40 -23.76 -13.05
CA VAL A 93 3.83 -23.36 -13.07
C VAL A 93 4.09 -22.18 -14.02
N ASP A 94 3.44 -22.17 -15.18
CA ASP A 94 3.65 -21.17 -16.22
C ASP A 94 2.82 -19.90 -16.05
N ASN A 95 1.89 -19.85 -15.08
CA ASN A 95 1.11 -18.67 -14.83
C ASN A 95 1.99 -17.52 -14.32
N PHE A 96 1.60 -16.30 -14.68
CA PHE A 96 2.21 -15.09 -14.16
C PHE A 96 1.90 -14.95 -12.67
N LYS A 97 2.92 -14.67 -11.87
CA LYS A 97 2.83 -14.62 -10.40
C LYS A 97 2.69 -13.19 -9.90
N VAL A 98 1.62 -12.93 -9.17
CA VAL A 98 1.35 -11.62 -8.58
C VAL A 98 1.31 -11.74 -7.06
N CYS A 99 2.02 -10.87 -6.37
CA CYS A 99 1.94 -10.77 -4.91
C CYS A 99 1.47 -9.36 -4.50
N PHE A 100 0.43 -9.32 -3.67
CA PHE A 100 -0.05 -8.09 -3.05
C PHE A 100 0.15 -8.14 -1.53
N MET A 101 0.54 -7.03 -0.96
CA MET A 101 0.72 -6.89 0.48
C MET A 101 0.02 -5.63 0.98
N GLY A 102 -0.59 -5.71 2.17
CA GLY A 102 -1.19 -4.59 2.87
C GLY A 102 -0.93 -4.67 4.37
N GLY A 103 -1.19 -3.58 5.07
CA GLY A 103 -1.03 -3.51 6.52
C GLY A 103 0.41 -3.65 7.01
N LEU A 104 1.42 -3.33 6.20
CA LEU A 104 2.82 -3.27 6.63
C LEU A 104 3.04 -2.16 7.68
N HIS A 105 2.32 -1.04 7.54
CA HIS A 105 2.11 -0.10 8.63
C HIS A 105 0.72 -0.31 9.23
N GLY A 106 0.64 -0.54 10.54
CA GLY A 106 -0.61 -0.93 11.18
C GLY A 106 -1.66 0.18 11.28
N ASN A 107 -1.31 1.43 11.07
CA ASN A 107 -2.23 2.57 11.05
C ASN A 107 -2.74 2.93 9.63
N GLU A 108 -2.65 1.98 8.69
CA GLU A 108 -3.03 2.14 7.28
C GLU A 108 -4.11 1.11 6.89
N PRO A 109 -5.31 1.18 7.51
CA PRO A 109 -6.30 0.10 7.44
C PRO A 109 -6.95 -0.09 6.07
N ALA A 110 -6.99 0.93 5.20
CA ALA A 110 -7.59 0.77 3.88
C ALA A 110 -6.79 -0.19 2.99
N SER A 111 -5.49 -0.35 3.22
CA SER A 111 -4.66 -1.33 2.52
C SER A 111 -5.12 -2.77 2.80
N THR A 112 -5.38 -3.10 4.07
CA THR A 112 -5.93 -4.40 4.47
C THR A 112 -7.34 -4.62 3.91
N GLU A 113 -8.25 -3.67 4.12
CA GLU A 113 -9.64 -3.82 3.70
C GLU A 113 -9.78 -3.94 2.17
N SER A 114 -8.97 -3.23 1.41
CA SER A 114 -8.98 -3.32 -0.05
C SER A 114 -8.54 -4.70 -0.56
N LEU A 115 -7.57 -5.33 0.11
CA LEU A 115 -7.12 -6.66 -0.25
C LEU A 115 -8.13 -7.74 0.18
N LEU A 116 -8.83 -7.57 1.31
CA LEU A 116 -9.96 -8.43 1.67
C LEU A 116 -11.11 -8.31 0.67
N LEU A 117 -11.44 -7.07 0.25
CA LEU A 117 -12.41 -6.84 -0.82
C LEU A 117 -11.97 -7.50 -2.14
N LEU A 118 -10.68 -7.41 -2.49
CA LEU A 118 -10.15 -8.05 -3.70
C LEU A 118 -10.29 -9.57 -3.63
N ILE A 119 -9.91 -10.20 -2.51
CA ILE A 119 -10.06 -11.65 -2.31
C ILE A 119 -11.52 -12.06 -2.49
N HIS A 120 -12.43 -11.36 -1.82
CA HIS A 120 -13.87 -11.61 -1.95
C HIS A 120 -14.33 -11.52 -3.40
N ASN A 121 -14.02 -10.43 -4.09
CA ASN A 121 -14.52 -10.20 -5.44
C ASN A 121 -13.91 -11.14 -6.48
N LEU A 122 -12.66 -11.57 -6.32
CA LEU A 122 -12.04 -12.59 -7.19
C LEU A 122 -12.76 -13.95 -7.09
N LEU A 123 -13.48 -14.21 -6.00
CA LEU A 123 -14.23 -15.44 -5.77
C LEU A 123 -15.72 -15.31 -6.14
N GLU A 124 -16.33 -14.15 -5.85
CA GLU A 124 -17.78 -13.95 -5.94
C GLU A 124 -18.22 -13.29 -7.25
N VAL A 125 -17.38 -12.45 -7.89
CA VAL A 125 -17.75 -11.69 -9.08
C VAL A 125 -17.36 -12.45 -10.34
N ASP A 126 -18.34 -12.89 -11.12
CA ASP A 126 -18.12 -13.74 -12.30
C ASP A 126 -17.14 -13.16 -13.31
N SER A 127 -17.21 -11.85 -13.56
CA SER A 127 -16.30 -11.17 -14.50
C SER A 127 -14.83 -11.14 -14.06
N LEU A 128 -14.52 -11.50 -12.80
CA LEU A 128 -13.16 -11.54 -12.26
C LEU A 128 -12.59 -12.96 -12.14
N LYS A 129 -13.43 -14.00 -12.29
CA LYS A 129 -13.00 -15.40 -12.14
C LYS A 129 -11.92 -15.80 -13.14
N ASP A 130 -11.93 -15.22 -14.32
CA ASP A 130 -10.91 -15.46 -15.35
C ASP A 130 -9.49 -15.04 -14.90
N LEU A 131 -9.37 -14.07 -13.99
CA LEU A 131 -8.07 -13.63 -13.48
C LEU A 131 -7.39 -14.74 -12.68
N THR A 132 -8.16 -15.47 -11.87
CA THR A 132 -7.62 -16.55 -11.03
C THR A 132 -7.25 -17.81 -11.82
N SER A 133 -7.79 -18.00 -13.03
CA SER A 133 -7.39 -19.09 -13.93
C SER A 133 -6.11 -18.80 -14.72
N LYS A 134 -5.77 -17.50 -14.91
CA LYS A 134 -4.64 -17.02 -15.72
C LYS A 134 -3.44 -16.55 -14.90
N LEU A 135 -3.65 -16.30 -13.60
CA LEU A 135 -2.64 -15.77 -12.68
C LEU A 135 -2.51 -16.67 -11.44
N ASN A 136 -1.32 -16.74 -10.90
CA ASN A 136 -1.08 -17.23 -9.55
C ASN A 136 -1.00 -16.00 -8.64
N ILE A 137 -1.97 -15.84 -7.75
CA ILE A 137 -2.10 -14.65 -6.91
C ILE A 137 -1.81 -15.02 -5.46
N ALA A 138 -0.87 -14.30 -4.83
CA ALA A 138 -0.58 -14.37 -3.40
C ALA A 138 -0.93 -13.03 -2.74
N ILE A 139 -1.61 -13.04 -1.60
CA ILE A 139 -2.02 -11.83 -0.89
C ILE A 139 -1.68 -11.95 0.59
N ILE A 140 -0.91 -10.98 1.12
CA ILE A 140 -0.69 -10.79 2.56
C ILE A 140 -1.56 -9.61 3.00
N PRO A 141 -2.77 -9.84 3.55
CA PRO A 141 -3.71 -8.74 3.78
C PRO A 141 -3.36 -7.89 5.00
N MET A 142 -2.64 -8.45 5.99
CA MET A 142 -2.27 -7.76 7.24
C MET A 142 -0.86 -8.18 7.67
N ALA A 143 0.15 -7.51 7.13
CA ALA A 143 1.55 -7.88 7.32
C ALA A 143 2.06 -7.59 8.75
N ASN A 144 1.66 -6.46 9.36
CA ASN A 144 2.02 -6.04 10.71
C ASN A 144 0.82 -6.14 11.66
N ILE A 145 0.48 -7.35 12.07
CA ILE A 145 -0.72 -7.63 12.87
C ILE A 145 -0.71 -6.86 14.19
N ASP A 146 0.42 -6.85 14.90
CA ASP A 146 0.54 -6.21 16.21
C ASP A 146 0.41 -4.69 16.14
N GLY A 147 0.99 -4.09 15.11
CA GLY A 147 0.83 -2.67 14.82
C GLY A 147 -0.59 -2.34 14.38
N TYR A 148 -1.19 -3.18 13.56
CA TYR A 148 -2.54 -2.98 13.05
C TYR A 148 -3.59 -2.96 14.16
N GLU A 149 -3.55 -3.90 15.08
CA GLU A 149 -4.48 -3.92 16.22
C GLU A 149 -4.35 -2.71 17.14
N LYS A 150 -3.17 -2.09 17.19
CA LYS A 150 -2.92 -0.85 17.94
C LYS A 150 -3.11 0.42 17.11
N GLN A 151 -3.41 0.29 15.81
CA GLN A 151 -3.41 1.40 14.86
C GLN A 151 -2.09 2.20 14.92
N SER A 152 -0.98 1.47 15.02
CA SER A 152 0.38 1.98 15.07
C SER A 152 1.11 1.69 13.77
N ARG A 153 1.85 2.67 13.26
CA ARG A 153 2.76 2.47 12.12
C ARG A 153 3.77 1.34 12.37
N TYR A 154 4.24 1.24 13.60
CA TYR A 154 5.38 0.44 13.98
C TYR A 154 4.97 -0.98 14.42
N ALA A 155 5.92 -1.91 14.30
CA ALA A 155 5.83 -3.23 14.92
C ALA A 155 5.80 -3.13 16.45
N SER A 156 5.59 -4.26 17.14
CA SER A 156 5.44 -4.28 18.60
C SER A 156 6.66 -3.73 19.37
N ASN A 157 7.85 -3.87 18.79
CA ASN A 157 9.12 -3.33 19.35
C ASN A 157 9.41 -1.87 18.95
N GLY A 158 8.49 -1.18 18.28
CA GLY A 158 8.67 0.21 17.85
C GLY A 158 9.46 0.40 16.55
N GLN A 159 9.80 -0.67 15.83
CA GLN A 159 10.52 -0.58 14.56
C GLN A 159 9.56 -0.46 13.37
N ASP A 160 10.00 0.27 12.35
CA ASP A 160 9.31 0.41 11.06
C ASP A 160 9.69 -0.76 10.15
N LEU A 161 8.75 -1.67 9.89
CA LEU A 161 9.00 -2.83 9.03
C LEU A 161 9.39 -2.44 7.61
N ASN A 162 8.87 -1.30 7.10
CA ASN A 162 9.26 -0.77 5.80
C ASN A 162 10.62 -0.01 5.81
N ARG A 163 11.44 -0.26 6.82
CA ARG A 163 12.85 0.16 6.95
C ARG A 163 13.77 -1.01 7.28
N ASP A 164 13.22 -2.22 7.31
CA ASP A 164 13.91 -3.42 7.78
C ASP A 164 14.26 -4.42 6.65
N HIS A 165 13.82 -4.21 5.40
CA HIS A 165 13.99 -5.15 4.29
C HIS A 165 15.46 -5.45 3.90
N THR A 166 16.44 -4.74 4.45
CA THR A 166 17.87 -5.04 4.30
C THR A 166 18.52 -5.59 5.57
N LYS A 167 18.04 -5.17 6.75
CA LYS A 167 18.60 -5.62 8.02
C LYS A 167 18.02 -6.94 8.48
N LEU A 168 16.73 -7.17 8.23
CA LEU A 168 15.99 -8.37 8.59
C LEU A 168 16.09 -8.68 10.09
N THR A 169 15.81 -7.65 10.91
CA THR A 169 15.86 -7.75 12.38
C THR A 169 14.53 -8.10 13.01
N ASN A 170 13.42 -7.89 12.28
CA ASN A 170 12.08 -8.22 12.72
C ASN A 170 11.62 -9.54 12.13
N GLN A 171 11.10 -10.42 12.96
CA GLN A 171 10.61 -11.72 12.53
C GLN A 171 9.50 -11.63 11.50
N GLU A 172 8.64 -10.59 11.56
CA GLU A 172 7.64 -10.29 10.55
C GLU A 172 8.29 -10.02 9.19
N THR A 173 9.28 -9.14 9.14
CA THR A 173 9.99 -8.80 7.89
C THR A 173 10.72 -10.00 7.31
N ILE A 174 11.37 -10.82 8.16
CA ILE A 174 12.04 -12.06 7.76
C ILE A 174 11.02 -13.02 7.12
N ALA A 175 9.92 -13.30 7.81
CA ALA A 175 8.89 -14.24 7.35
C ALA A 175 8.24 -13.77 6.04
N ILE A 176 7.89 -12.49 5.94
CA ILE A 176 7.30 -11.89 4.73
C ILE A 176 8.28 -11.98 3.57
N LYS A 177 9.53 -11.54 3.78
CA LYS A 177 10.53 -11.52 2.71
C LYS A 177 10.87 -12.93 2.23
N GLN A 178 11.03 -13.89 3.13
CA GLN A 178 11.26 -15.30 2.78
C GLN A 178 10.09 -15.84 1.95
N SER A 179 8.86 -15.67 2.43
CA SER A 179 7.68 -16.18 1.73
C SER A 179 7.48 -15.57 0.34
N ILE A 180 7.74 -14.25 0.18
CA ILE A 180 7.66 -13.59 -1.12
C ILE A 180 8.80 -14.06 -2.04
N SER A 181 10.01 -14.26 -1.50
CA SER A 181 11.14 -14.80 -2.28
C SER A 181 10.88 -16.24 -2.75
N ASP A 182 10.30 -17.08 -1.89
CA ASP A 182 9.93 -18.46 -2.24
C ASP A 182 8.81 -18.51 -3.29
N PHE A 183 7.85 -17.59 -3.20
CA PHE A 183 6.80 -17.45 -4.21
C PHE A 183 7.35 -16.89 -5.53
N SER A 184 8.40 -16.06 -5.47
CA SER A 184 9.08 -15.45 -6.62
C SER A 184 8.12 -14.74 -7.58
N PRO A 185 7.44 -13.66 -7.13
CA PRO A 185 6.44 -12.98 -7.93
C PRO A 185 7.07 -12.20 -9.09
N ASP A 186 6.44 -12.26 -10.27
CA ASP A 186 6.76 -11.39 -11.40
C ASP A 186 6.35 -9.92 -11.09
N LEU A 187 5.20 -9.76 -10.38
CA LEU A 187 4.72 -8.47 -9.90
C LEU A 187 4.53 -8.48 -8.38
N MET A 188 5.12 -7.51 -7.69
CA MET A 188 4.94 -7.26 -6.26
C MET A 188 4.41 -5.85 -6.03
N VAL A 189 3.27 -5.72 -5.34
CA VAL A 189 2.70 -4.40 -4.98
C VAL A 189 2.39 -4.34 -3.49
N ASP A 190 2.94 -3.32 -2.84
CA ASP A 190 2.71 -3.00 -1.44
C ASP A 190 1.74 -1.83 -1.31
N PHE A 191 0.62 -2.03 -0.62
CA PHE A 191 -0.41 -1.01 -0.45
C PHE A 191 -0.25 -0.32 0.89
N HIS A 192 -0.08 0.99 0.84
CA HIS A 192 0.13 1.90 1.96
C HIS A 192 -0.87 3.04 1.96
N GLU A 193 -0.85 3.80 3.05
CA GLU A 193 -1.56 5.08 3.13
C GLU A 193 -0.62 6.20 3.57
N TYR A 194 -0.70 7.35 2.93
CA TYR A 194 0.05 8.54 3.32
C TYR A 194 -0.79 9.49 4.17
N LYS A 195 -0.11 10.33 4.97
CA LYS A 195 -0.74 11.40 5.75
C LYS A 195 -1.02 12.60 4.85
N PRO A 196 -2.29 12.91 4.53
CA PRO A 196 -2.60 13.97 3.58
C PRO A 196 -2.54 15.37 4.19
N TYR A 197 -2.82 15.49 5.48
CA TYR A 197 -2.86 16.77 6.17
C TYR A 197 -1.51 17.12 6.79
N ARG A 198 -0.97 18.28 6.42
CA ARG A 198 0.38 18.71 6.77
C ARG A 198 0.32 20.04 7.53
N VAL A 199 0.24 19.98 8.86
CA VAL A 199 0.28 21.14 9.75
C VAL A 199 1.65 21.84 9.71
N ASP A 200 2.70 21.11 9.40
CA ASP A 200 4.06 21.62 9.24
C ASP A 200 4.25 22.56 8.04
N PHE A 201 3.23 22.70 7.19
CA PHE A 201 3.21 23.63 6.05
C PHE A 201 2.39 24.89 6.32
N VAL A 202 2.27 25.32 7.56
CA VAL A 202 1.52 26.53 7.96
C VAL A 202 1.97 27.80 7.23
N ASN A 203 3.20 27.84 6.73
CA ASN A 203 3.70 28.98 5.92
C ASN A 203 2.99 29.12 4.58
N PHE A 204 2.24 28.13 4.13
CA PHE A 204 1.44 28.17 2.90
C PHE A 204 -0.05 28.43 3.16
N GLY A 205 -0.45 28.55 4.42
CA GLY A 205 -1.83 28.82 4.81
C GLY A 205 -1.97 28.77 6.31
N GLU A 206 -2.87 29.55 6.85
CA GLU A 206 -3.10 29.71 8.29
C GLU A 206 -3.33 28.39 9.03
N TYR A 207 -3.94 27.40 8.34
CA TYR A 207 -4.32 26.12 8.92
C TYR A 207 -3.52 24.92 8.39
N GLY A 208 -2.42 25.16 7.67
CA GLY A 208 -1.63 24.13 6.99
C GLY A 208 -2.17 23.80 5.61
N THR A 209 -1.70 22.69 5.03
CA THR A 209 -2.10 22.23 3.70
C THR A 209 -2.62 20.80 3.73
N THR A 210 -3.46 20.44 2.77
CA THR A 210 -3.85 19.06 2.52
C THR A 210 -3.46 18.66 1.10
N SER A 211 -2.83 17.49 0.96
CA SER A 211 -2.58 16.92 -0.35
C SER A 211 -3.89 16.56 -1.02
N MET A 212 -4.04 16.87 -2.30
CA MET A 212 -5.26 16.65 -3.08
C MET A 212 -5.27 15.33 -3.85
N TYR A 213 -4.25 14.50 -3.73
CA TYR A 213 -4.18 13.21 -4.43
C TYR A 213 -4.91 12.11 -3.66
N ASP A 214 -5.67 11.28 -4.35
CA ASP A 214 -6.28 10.06 -3.82
C ASP A 214 -5.21 8.96 -3.67
N CYS A 215 -4.23 8.94 -4.58
CA CYS A 215 -3.09 8.04 -4.48
C CYS A 215 -1.81 8.63 -5.08
N MET A 216 -0.67 8.07 -4.67
CA MET A 216 0.63 8.32 -5.27
C MET A 216 1.31 6.99 -5.62
N PHE A 217 2.03 6.98 -6.76
CA PHE A 217 2.76 5.83 -7.27
C PHE A 217 4.22 5.90 -6.86
N LEU A 218 4.70 4.92 -6.10
CA LEU A 218 6.12 4.76 -5.77
C LEU A 218 6.67 3.50 -6.44
N TYR A 219 7.75 3.65 -7.16
CA TYR A 219 8.58 2.56 -7.67
C TYR A 219 10.05 2.94 -7.51
N SER A 220 10.93 1.95 -7.59
CA SER A 220 12.34 2.16 -7.26
C SER A 220 13.06 3.05 -8.27
N GLY A 221 13.77 4.08 -7.76
CA GLY A 221 14.75 4.84 -8.49
C GLY A 221 16.20 4.41 -8.19
N ASN A 222 16.42 3.25 -7.58
CA ASN A 222 17.74 2.74 -7.24
C ASN A 222 18.48 2.30 -8.51
N LEU A 223 19.73 2.77 -8.67
CA LEU A 223 20.52 2.52 -9.87
C LEU A 223 20.96 1.06 -10.06
N ASN A 224 20.82 0.24 -9.02
CA ASN A 224 21.07 -1.20 -9.08
C ASN A 224 19.82 -2.03 -9.43
N VAL A 225 18.68 -1.38 -9.65
CA VAL A 225 17.47 -2.01 -10.22
C VAL A 225 17.56 -1.91 -11.75
N CYS A 226 17.30 -3.02 -12.43
CA CYS A 226 17.29 -3.04 -13.89
C CYS A 226 16.37 -1.94 -14.45
N PRO A 227 16.85 -1.05 -15.34
CA PRO A 227 16.08 0.07 -15.87
C PRO A 227 14.80 -0.38 -16.59
N ARG A 228 14.78 -1.59 -17.15
CA ARG A 228 13.60 -2.16 -17.83
C ARG A 228 12.45 -2.41 -16.85
N ILE A 229 12.72 -2.74 -15.57
CA ILE A 229 11.70 -2.86 -14.52
C ILE A 229 10.97 -1.54 -14.36
N LYS A 230 11.69 -0.42 -14.27
CA LYS A 230 11.10 0.91 -14.19
C LYS A 230 10.29 1.22 -15.46
N SER A 231 10.81 0.89 -16.64
CA SER A 231 10.12 1.10 -17.92
C SER A 231 8.80 0.34 -17.99
N ILE A 232 8.75 -0.92 -17.53
CA ILE A 232 7.51 -1.71 -17.44
C ILE A 232 6.50 -1.03 -16.51
N VAL A 233 6.92 -0.53 -15.34
CA VAL A 233 6.03 0.21 -14.46
C VAL A 233 5.44 1.42 -15.18
N GLU A 234 6.29 2.29 -15.75
CA GLU A 234 5.88 3.57 -16.34
C GLU A 234 5.04 3.42 -17.60
N ASN A 235 5.36 2.44 -18.46
CA ASN A 235 4.78 2.31 -19.80
C ASN A 235 3.73 1.20 -19.92
N THR A 236 3.73 0.22 -19.01
CA THR A 236 2.80 -0.92 -19.09
C THR A 236 1.75 -0.87 -17.97
N TYR A 237 2.15 -0.65 -16.71
CA TYR A 237 1.22 -0.69 -15.58
C TYR A 237 0.52 0.65 -15.29
N LEU A 238 1.27 1.76 -15.30
CA LEU A 238 0.69 3.05 -14.91
C LEU A 238 -0.34 3.61 -15.89
N PRO A 239 -0.21 3.53 -17.23
CA PRO A 239 -1.19 4.13 -18.13
C PRO A 239 -2.61 3.57 -17.96
N PRO A 240 -2.85 2.24 -17.96
CA PRO A 240 -4.19 1.70 -17.74
C PRO A 240 -4.70 1.94 -16.31
N ALA A 241 -3.82 1.98 -15.30
CA ALA A 241 -4.20 2.31 -13.94
C ALA A 241 -4.68 3.76 -13.82
N LYS A 242 -3.94 4.71 -14.40
CA LYS A 242 -4.31 6.13 -14.47
C LYS A 242 -5.65 6.32 -15.17
N LEU A 243 -5.85 5.69 -16.32
CA LEU A 243 -7.14 5.76 -17.05
C LEU A 243 -8.31 5.27 -16.19
N LYS A 244 -8.12 4.19 -15.39
CA LYS A 244 -9.18 3.74 -14.46
C LYS A 244 -9.45 4.75 -13.35
N LEU A 245 -8.42 5.42 -12.83
CA LEU A 245 -8.57 6.47 -11.83
C LEU A 245 -9.27 7.70 -12.42
N ASP A 246 -8.86 8.15 -13.61
CA ASP A 246 -9.47 9.29 -14.32
C ASP A 246 -10.97 9.07 -14.55
N ASN A 247 -11.36 7.87 -15.00
CA ASN A 247 -12.76 7.48 -15.20
C ASN A 247 -13.61 7.51 -13.91
N LYS A 248 -12.99 7.58 -12.75
CA LYS A 248 -13.64 7.70 -11.43
C LYS A 248 -13.41 9.06 -10.77
N GLY A 249 -12.79 10.00 -11.45
CA GLY A 249 -12.46 11.31 -10.90
C GLY A 249 -11.50 11.23 -9.71
N LEU A 250 -10.63 10.21 -9.69
CA LEU A 250 -9.61 10.02 -8.67
C LEU A 250 -8.31 10.69 -9.10
N ARG A 251 -7.72 11.46 -8.21
CA ARG A 251 -6.51 12.24 -8.46
C ARG A 251 -5.27 11.46 -8.05
N TYR A 252 -4.22 11.55 -8.83
CA TYR A 252 -3.00 10.80 -8.58
C TYR A 252 -1.75 11.63 -8.90
N HIS A 253 -0.62 11.20 -8.35
CA HIS A 253 0.70 11.78 -8.63
C HIS A 253 1.79 10.71 -8.46
N ASN A 254 2.97 10.95 -8.99
CA ASN A 254 4.14 10.18 -8.60
C ASN A 254 4.50 10.49 -7.14
N TYR A 255 5.00 9.50 -6.41
CA TYR A 255 5.31 9.67 -4.99
C TYR A 255 6.27 10.82 -4.76
N LEU A 256 5.88 11.70 -3.86
CA LEU A 256 6.72 12.77 -3.34
C LEU A 256 6.70 12.77 -1.81
N SER A 257 7.86 13.03 -1.25
CA SER A 257 8.00 13.30 0.18
C SER A 257 8.58 14.70 0.38
N SER A 258 8.25 15.32 1.50
CA SER A 258 8.71 16.67 1.80
C SER A 258 9.59 16.69 3.03
N LYS A 259 10.53 17.62 3.07
CA LYS A 259 11.37 17.92 4.21
C LYS A 259 11.39 19.43 4.44
N HIS A 260 11.22 19.82 5.68
CA HIS A 260 11.41 21.20 6.12
C HIS A 260 12.87 21.39 6.59
N LYS A 261 13.59 22.33 6.01
CA LYS A 261 14.97 22.67 6.39
C LYS A 261 15.24 24.15 6.13
N ASN A 262 15.77 24.87 7.14
CA ASN A 262 16.12 26.30 7.04
C ASN A 262 14.94 27.15 6.51
N ASN A 263 13.76 27.00 7.08
CA ASN A 263 12.51 27.66 6.66
C ASN A 263 12.15 27.49 5.18
N LYS A 264 12.66 26.43 4.54
CA LYS A 264 12.32 26.06 3.16
C LYS A 264 11.81 24.62 3.12
N ILE A 265 10.85 24.37 2.24
CA ILE A 265 10.34 23.03 1.99
C ILE A 265 11.05 22.49 0.76
N TYR A 266 11.57 21.27 0.90
CA TYR A 266 12.19 20.52 -0.18
C TYR A 266 11.33 19.29 -0.47
N PHE A 267 11.03 19.09 -1.73
CA PHE A 267 10.35 17.89 -2.20
C PHE A 267 11.37 16.89 -2.73
N ASN A 268 11.19 15.60 -2.39
CA ASN A 268 11.95 14.51 -2.98
C ASN A 268 10.98 13.62 -3.76
N LEU A 269 11.27 13.41 -5.04
CA LEU A 269 10.52 12.49 -5.88
C LEU A 269 11.06 11.07 -5.72
N GLY A 270 10.14 10.11 -5.63
CA GLY A 270 10.47 8.69 -5.57
C GLY A 270 11.25 8.24 -4.34
N SER A 271 11.76 7.03 -4.39
CA SER A 271 12.64 6.43 -3.37
C SER A 271 13.72 5.56 -4.02
N VAL A 272 14.87 5.51 -3.37
CA VAL A 272 16.02 4.67 -3.80
C VAL A 272 16.48 3.73 -2.68
N SER A 273 15.80 3.76 -1.52
CA SER A 273 16.25 3.06 -0.33
C SER A 273 15.95 1.56 -0.40
N PRO A 274 16.97 0.68 -0.38
CA PRO A 274 16.77 -0.76 -0.37
C PRO A 274 16.12 -1.29 0.92
N ARG A 275 16.00 -0.44 1.95
CA ARG A 275 15.31 -0.79 3.20
C ARG A 275 13.79 -0.84 3.05
N SER A 276 13.22 -0.23 1.99
CA SER A 276 11.79 -0.26 1.71
C SER A 276 11.41 -1.46 0.86
N SER A 277 10.20 -1.95 1.01
CA SER A 277 9.61 -3.04 0.24
C SER A 277 9.74 -2.82 -1.27
N ALA A 278 9.30 -1.66 -1.77
CA ALA A 278 9.33 -1.33 -3.19
C ALA A 278 10.73 -1.49 -3.83
N THR A 279 11.78 -1.00 -3.16
CA THR A 279 13.14 -1.12 -3.70
C THR A 279 13.72 -2.51 -3.44
N SER A 280 13.46 -3.10 -2.27
CA SER A 280 13.97 -4.42 -1.91
C SER A 280 13.51 -5.51 -2.88
N PHE A 281 12.22 -5.51 -3.25
CA PHE A 281 11.68 -6.51 -4.19
C PHE A 281 12.07 -6.21 -5.64
N ALA A 282 12.24 -4.93 -6.02
CA ALA A 282 12.78 -4.57 -7.32
C ALA A 282 14.24 -5.03 -7.50
N LEU A 283 15.06 -4.95 -6.44
CA LEU A 283 16.42 -5.52 -6.42
C LEU A 283 16.40 -7.05 -6.47
N GLY A 284 15.32 -7.69 -6.04
CA GLY A 284 15.04 -9.12 -6.18
C GLY A 284 14.46 -9.50 -7.55
N ASN A 285 14.55 -8.62 -8.53
CA ASN A 285 14.09 -8.83 -9.90
C ASN A 285 12.57 -9.06 -10.06
N SER A 286 11.74 -8.42 -9.23
CA SER A 286 10.28 -8.32 -9.45
C SER A 286 9.94 -6.94 -10.01
N ILE A 287 8.90 -6.85 -10.85
CA ILE A 287 8.24 -5.55 -11.08
C ILE A 287 7.66 -5.13 -9.74
N SER A 288 8.21 -4.10 -9.11
CA SER A 288 7.84 -3.74 -7.74
C SER A 288 7.35 -2.30 -7.62
N MET A 289 6.18 -2.14 -7.02
CA MET A 289 5.52 -0.87 -6.77
C MET A 289 5.02 -0.77 -5.33
N LEU A 290 4.87 0.48 -4.86
CA LEU A 290 4.19 0.79 -3.61
C LEU A 290 3.17 1.90 -3.88
N MET A 291 1.93 1.63 -3.47
CA MET A 291 0.82 2.56 -3.65
C MET A 291 0.57 3.30 -2.34
N GLU A 292 0.66 4.61 -2.37
CA GLU A 292 0.37 5.48 -1.23
C GLU A 292 -1.03 6.07 -1.39
N ILE A 293 -1.99 5.55 -0.64
CA ILE A 293 -3.38 6.02 -0.66
C ILE A 293 -3.55 7.13 0.38
N ARG A 294 -4.39 8.11 0.09
CA ARG A 294 -4.71 9.20 1.02
C ARG A 294 -5.45 8.66 2.25
N GLY A 295 -4.84 8.58 3.46
CA GLY A 295 -5.53 7.88 4.53
C GLY A 295 -5.07 8.10 5.96
N VAL A 296 -3.77 8.18 6.24
CA VAL A 296 -3.26 8.23 7.62
C VAL A 296 -3.84 9.42 8.39
N GLY A 297 -4.46 9.13 9.55
CA GLY A 297 -5.07 10.13 10.42
C GLY A 297 -6.52 10.48 10.09
N LEU A 298 -7.11 9.89 9.03
CA LEU A 298 -8.49 10.13 8.63
C LEU A 298 -9.51 9.20 9.31
N ASN A 299 -9.08 8.22 10.07
CA ASN A 299 -9.96 7.20 10.66
C ASN A 299 -10.87 6.58 9.58
N ARG A 300 -12.19 6.62 9.76
CA ARG A 300 -13.17 6.12 8.77
C ARG A 300 -13.65 7.19 7.77
N THR A 301 -13.11 8.39 7.80
CA THR A 301 -13.47 9.44 6.83
C THR A 301 -12.98 9.04 5.44
N SER A 302 -13.85 9.14 4.44
CA SER A 302 -13.58 8.73 3.05
C SER A 302 -13.09 7.27 2.93
N PHE A 303 -13.57 6.39 3.80
CA PHE A 303 -12.98 5.05 3.94
C PHE A 303 -13.32 4.15 2.76
N LYS A 304 -14.56 4.18 2.27
CA LYS A 304 -14.95 3.47 1.05
C LYS A 304 -14.19 3.98 -0.18
N ARG A 305 -13.96 5.30 -0.27
CA ARG A 305 -13.15 5.88 -1.35
C ARG A 305 -11.71 5.37 -1.34
N ARG A 306 -11.09 5.32 -0.18
CA ARG A 306 -9.72 4.82 0.02
C ARG A 306 -9.59 3.35 -0.36
N ILE A 307 -10.51 2.52 0.14
CA ILE A 307 -10.58 1.09 -0.19
C ILE A 307 -10.78 0.89 -1.68
N TYR A 308 -11.71 1.62 -2.28
CA TYR A 308 -12.01 1.50 -3.69
C TYR A 308 -10.85 1.94 -4.58
N THR A 309 -10.13 2.99 -4.20
CA THR A 309 -8.92 3.43 -4.92
C THR A 309 -7.85 2.33 -4.94
N SER A 310 -7.53 1.72 -3.79
CA SER A 310 -6.61 0.59 -3.71
C SER A 310 -7.09 -0.62 -4.53
N TYR A 311 -8.37 -0.96 -4.40
CA TYR A 311 -8.99 -2.06 -5.13
C TYR A 311 -8.92 -1.86 -6.65
N LEU A 312 -9.24 -0.65 -7.15
CA LEU A 312 -9.13 -0.33 -8.57
C LEU A 312 -7.71 -0.49 -9.11
N LEU A 313 -6.72 -0.08 -8.33
CA LEU A 313 -5.31 -0.24 -8.68
C LEU A 313 -4.93 -1.72 -8.74
N ALA A 314 -5.25 -2.50 -7.70
CA ALA A 314 -4.99 -3.93 -7.67
C ALA A 314 -5.65 -4.65 -8.86
N TYR A 315 -6.93 -4.37 -9.11
CA TYR A 315 -7.67 -4.90 -10.25
C TYR A 315 -7.03 -4.50 -11.60
N SER A 316 -6.63 -3.24 -11.75
CA SER A 316 -5.93 -2.78 -12.96
C SER A 316 -4.64 -3.55 -13.18
N PHE A 317 -3.86 -3.76 -12.13
CA PHE A 317 -2.59 -4.48 -12.21
C PHE A 317 -2.76 -5.95 -12.57
N LEU A 318 -3.79 -6.63 -12.03
CA LEU A 318 -4.12 -8.01 -12.44
C LEU A 318 -4.47 -8.10 -13.93
N ASN A 319 -5.34 -7.21 -14.43
CA ASN A 319 -5.71 -7.19 -15.85
C ASN A 319 -4.51 -6.91 -16.76
N THR A 320 -3.67 -5.95 -16.37
CA THR A 320 -2.45 -5.60 -17.11
C THR A 320 -1.48 -6.80 -17.16
N SER A 321 -1.35 -7.53 -16.06
CA SER A 321 -0.51 -8.73 -15.96
C SER A 321 -0.98 -9.81 -16.92
N VAL A 322 -2.29 -10.09 -16.99
CA VAL A 322 -2.85 -11.06 -17.95
C VAL A 322 -2.50 -10.69 -19.39
N GLY A 323 -2.71 -9.42 -19.75
CA GLY A 323 -2.48 -8.95 -21.12
C GLY A 323 -1.01 -8.87 -21.55
N ASN A 324 -0.08 -8.84 -20.59
CA ASN A 324 1.35 -8.58 -20.87
C ASN A 324 2.30 -9.63 -20.26
N SER A 325 1.80 -10.76 -19.78
CA SER A 325 2.56 -11.78 -19.03
C SER A 325 3.84 -12.20 -19.72
N ASN A 326 3.79 -12.58 -21.00
CA ASN A 326 4.94 -13.06 -21.76
C ASN A 326 6.01 -11.97 -21.94
N HIS A 327 5.59 -10.74 -22.28
CA HIS A 327 6.50 -9.61 -22.43
C HIS A 327 7.21 -9.28 -21.11
N ILE A 328 6.46 -9.27 -19.99
CA ILE A 328 7.04 -8.95 -18.68
C ILE A 328 8.00 -10.05 -18.24
N LYS A 329 7.64 -11.33 -18.37
CA LYS A 329 8.54 -12.46 -18.01
C LYS A 329 9.83 -12.41 -18.81
N SER A 330 9.77 -12.25 -20.13
CA SER A 330 10.96 -12.10 -20.96
C SER A 330 11.82 -10.91 -20.53
N THR A 331 11.21 -9.79 -20.17
CA THR A 331 11.94 -8.62 -19.66
C THR A 331 12.63 -8.91 -18.33
N LEU A 332 11.98 -9.65 -17.42
CA LEU A 332 12.58 -10.04 -16.14
C LEU A 332 13.73 -11.04 -16.34
N GLU A 333 13.61 -11.98 -17.27
CA GLU A 333 14.70 -12.89 -17.65
C GLU A 333 15.93 -12.14 -18.16
N ASP A 334 15.74 -11.15 -19.01
CA ASP A 334 16.82 -10.26 -19.48
C ASP A 334 17.46 -9.46 -18.33
N CYS A 335 16.65 -9.08 -17.33
CA CYS A 335 17.11 -8.36 -16.14
C CYS A 335 17.93 -9.23 -15.17
N ASN A 336 17.88 -10.56 -15.24
CA ASN A 336 18.68 -11.45 -14.39
C ASN A 336 20.21 -11.26 -14.55
N LYS A 337 20.64 -10.69 -15.66
CA LYS A 337 22.06 -10.37 -15.93
C LYS A 337 22.45 -8.96 -15.44
N PHE A 338 21.53 -8.19 -14.88
CA PHE A 338 21.78 -6.84 -14.40
C PHE A 338 21.92 -6.81 -12.86
N PRO A 339 22.77 -5.97 -12.28
CA PRO A 339 23.71 -5.06 -12.96
C PRO A 339 25.06 -5.74 -13.26
N GLU A 340 25.71 -5.36 -14.35
CA GLU A 340 27.09 -5.74 -14.63
C GLU A 340 28.05 -5.07 -13.64
N GLU A 341 27.73 -3.83 -13.23
CA GLU A 341 28.45 -3.04 -12.23
C GLU A 341 27.51 -2.56 -11.13
N ILE A 342 27.98 -2.60 -9.88
CA ILE A 342 27.20 -2.16 -8.72
C ILE A 342 27.48 -0.69 -8.40
N THR A 343 26.45 0.13 -8.40
CA THR A 343 26.50 1.53 -7.94
C THR A 343 26.58 1.57 -6.41
N ILE A 344 27.74 1.93 -5.87
CA ILE A 344 27.97 2.03 -4.41
C ILE A 344 27.61 3.41 -3.88
N LYS A 345 27.83 4.48 -4.69
CA LYS A 345 27.60 5.87 -4.28
C LYS A 345 27.05 6.69 -5.44
N TYR A 346 26.10 7.55 -5.13
CA TYR A 346 25.49 8.48 -6.10
C TYR A 346 25.31 9.87 -5.48
N LYS A 347 25.24 10.90 -6.33
CA LYS A 347 24.91 12.28 -5.96
C LYS A 347 23.50 12.61 -6.44
N LYS A 348 22.68 13.20 -5.56
CA LYS A 348 21.38 13.74 -5.97
C LYS A 348 21.57 15.10 -6.60
N GLU A 349 20.97 15.30 -7.75
CA GLU A 349 20.88 16.58 -8.42
C GLU A 349 19.58 17.30 -8.06
N LYS A 350 19.60 18.63 -8.10
CA LYS A 350 18.38 19.45 -8.03
C LYS A 350 17.70 19.37 -9.39
N SER A 351 16.43 19.07 -9.36
CA SER A 351 15.57 19.18 -10.54
C SER A 351 14.87 20.54 -10.55
N ASN A 352 14.75 21.14 -11.72
CA ASN A 352 13.94 22.34 -11.95
C ASN A 352 12.47 21.96 -12.29
N TYR A 353 11.97 20.88 -11.73
CA TYR A 353 10.60 20.43 -11.93
C TYR A 353 9.64 21.40 -11.24
N ASN A 354 8.67 21.96 -11.98
CA ASN A 354 7.52 22.62 -11.39
C ASN A 354 6.55 21.56 -10.88
N LEU A 355 6.20 21.64 -9.60
CA LEU A 355 5.16 20.83 -8.99
C LEU A 355 3.87 21.65 -9.00
N ASP A 356 2.86 21.19 -9.70
CA ASP A 356 1.49 21.64 -9.54
C ASP A 356 0.95 21.02 -8.23
N MET A 357 0.77 21.87 -7.20
CA MET A 357 0.27 21.46 -5.89
C MET A 357 -1.16 21.94 -5.68
#